data_336382011934f45fd891193196b5e9ff
#
_entry.id   336382011934f45fd891193196b5e9ff
#
_cell.length_a   1.000
_cell.length_b   1.000
_cell.length_c   1.000
_cell.angle_alpha   90.00
_cell.angle_beta   90.00
_cell.angle_gamma   90.00
#
_symmetry.space_group_name_H-M   'P 1'
#
loop_
_entity.id
_entity.type
_entity.pdbx_description
1 polymer ?
#
loop_
_entity_poly.entity_id
_entity_poly.type
_entity_poly.pdbx_seq_one_letter_code
_entity_poly.pdbx_strand_id
1 'polypeptide(L)'
;MLKYVYDNPSEIIAASNINHGGNPEFTLCDFLEIYPNFEGILSDSTVFPQPVIDMYIQFAQDCVSQRRWGNQWKLGMCLFLAHFFTIHLQAQFPENATAQEVLSYGQSKGLITSKSVGDVSVSYDFSAAVQGVESWGQFNTTSYGLQFANLAKLLGKGGMYVW
;
A
#
# COMPACT_ATOMS: atom_id res chain seq x y z
N MET A 1 -4.14 7.15 -52.07
CA MET A 1 -3.20 7.97 -51.31
C MET A 1 -4.00 8.59 -50.15
N LEU A 2 -4.08 7.90 -49.01
CA LEU A 2 -4.81 8.36 -47.83
C LEU A 2 -3.91 9.36 -47.08
N LYS A 3 -4.29 10.64 -47.17
CA LYS A 3 -3.63 11.71 -46.43
C LYS A 3 -4.17 11.67 -45.00
N TYR A 4 -3.43 11.09 -44.08
CA TYR A 4 -3.70 11.22 -42.65
C TYR A 4 -3.37 12.66 -42.23
N VAL A 5 -4.41 13.45 -42.15
CA VAL A 5 -4.32 14.82 -41.66
C VAL A 5 -4.35 14.72 -40.14
N TYR A 6 -3.19 14.72 -39.54
CA TYR A 6 -3.05 15.00 -38.11
C TYR A 6 -3.04 16.52 -37.90
N ASP A 7 -4.21 17.14 -38.02
CA ASP A 7 -4.33 18.60 -38.04
C ASP A 7 -4.42 19.24 -36.66
N ASN A 8 -4.40 18.45 -35.57
CA ASN A 8 -4.51 19.04 -34.25
C ASN A 8 -3.63 18.34 -33.20
N PRO A 9 -2.46 18.93 -32.84
CA PRO A 9 -1.59 18.38 -31.81
C PRO A 9 -2.30 18.23 -30.45
N SER A 10 -3.34 19.07 -30.17
CA SER A 10 -4.12 18.99 -28.94
C SER A 10 -4.96 17.71 -28.84
N GLU A 11 -5.45 17.17 -29.96
CA GLU A 11 -6.19 15.91 -29.97
C GLU A 11 -5.26 14.70 -29.78
N ILE A 12 -4.04 14.78 -30.30
CA ILE A 12 -3.03 13.75 -30.07
C ILE A 12 -2.57 13.77 -28.60
N ILE A 13 -2.39 14.94 -28.03
CA ILE A 13 -2.07 15.13 -26.61
C ILE A 13 -3.23 14.66 -25.73
N ALA A 14 -4.48 14.97 -26.08
CA ALA A 14 -5.66 14.52 -25.37
C ALA A 14 -5.86 13.00 -25.49
N ALA A 15 -5.56 12.41 -26.63
CA ALA A 15 -5.63 10.96 -26.84
C ALA A 15 -4.45 10.21 -26.18
N SER A 16 -3.28 10.85 -26.09
CA SER A 16 -2.10 10.30 -25.39
C SER A 16 -2.13 10.58 -23.89
N ASN A 17 -2.77 11.65 -23.46
CA ASN A 17 -3.12 11.89 -22.08
C ASN A 17 -4.20 10.88 -21.71
N ILE A 18 -3.76 9.75 -21.18
CA ILE A 18 -4.64 8.85 -20.46
C ILE A 18 -5.12 9.63 -19.24
N ASN A 19 -6.20 10.39 -19.43
CA ASN A 19 -6.87 11.09 -18.34
C ASN A 19 -7.37 9.98 -17.41
N HIS A 20 -6.60 9.69 -16.40
CA HIS A 20 -7.01 8.85 -15.30
C HIS A 20 -8.09 9.67 -14.62
N GLY A 21 -9.34 9.41 -14.97
CA GLY A 21 -10.46 9.98 -14.23
C GLY A 21 -10.12 9.82 -12.76
N GLY A 22 -10.21 10.90 -11.98
CA GLY A 22 -9.79 10.88 -10.58
C GLY A 22 -10.46 9.72 -9.84
N ASN A 23 -9.76 9.16 -8.87
CA ASN A 23 -10.36 8.17 -7.97
C ASN A 23 -11.58 8.81 -7.26
N PRO A 24 -12.57 8.02 -6.84
CA PRO A 24 -13.58 8.50 -5.91
C PRO A 24 -12.93 9.02 -4.63
N GLU A 25 -13.67 9.85 -3.91
CA GLU A 25 -13.25 10.28 -2.60
C GLU A 25 -13.10 9.06 -1.67
N PHE A 26 -12.00 9.03 -0.92
CA PHE A 26 -11.72 8.00 0.08
C PHE A 26 -11.29 8.68 1.37
N THR A 27 -11.96 8.36 2.45
CA THR A 27 -11.77 8.99 3.75
C THR A 27 -11.21 8.02 4.77
N LEU A 28 -10.72 8.55 5.90
CA LEU A 28 -10.32 7.73 7.04
C LEU A 28 -11.48 6.87 7.55
N CYS A 29 -12.72 7.37 7.50
CA CYS A 29 -13.90 6.60 7.90
C CYS A 29 -14.08 5.36 7.03
N ASP A 30 -13.86 5.44 5.72
CA ASP A 30 -13.92 4.29 4.82
C ASP A 30 -12.89 3.20 5.17
N PHE A 31 -11.71 3.64 5.63
CA PHE A 31 -10.68 2.72 6.09
C PHE A 31 -11.08 2.04 7.41
N LEU A 32 -11.54 2.81 8.39
CA LEU A 32 -11.92 2.30 9.71
C LEU A 32 -13.17 1.40 9.68
N GLU A 33 -14.04 1.57 8.71
CA GLU A 33 -15.16 0.65 8.48
C GLU A 33 -14.68 -0.79 8.21
N ILE A 34 -13.55 -0.94 7.51
CA ILE A 34 -12.98 -2.24 7.14
C ILE A 34 -11.96 -2.72 8.19
N TYR A 35 -11.20 -1.80 8.76
CA TYR A 35 -10.16 -2.07 9.75
C TYR A 35 -10.37 -1.31 11.07
N PRO A 36 -11.42 -1.63 11.84
CA PRO A 36 -11.73 -0.94 13.09
C PRO A 36 -10.63 -1.05 14.15
N ASN A 37 -9.77 -2.07 14.05
CA ASN A 37 -8.65 -2.27 14.97
C ASN A 37 -7.62 -1.13 14.96
N PHE A 38 -7.61 -0.31 13.91
CA PHE A 38 -6.74 0.86 13.82
C PHE A 38 -7.31 2.11 14.50
N GLU A 39 -8.61 2.12 14.88
CA GLU A 39 -9.29 3.31 15.41
C GLU A 39 -8.57 3.91 16.62
N GLY A 40 -8.27 3.08 17.63
CA GLY A 40 -7.59 3.53 18.85
C GLY A 40 -6.19 4.11 18.61
N ILE A 41 -5.50 3.60 17.59
CA ILE A 41 -4.13 4.01 17.26
C ILE A 41 -4.16 5.31 16.42
N LEU A 42 -5.04 5.39 15.44
CA LEU A 42 -5.18 6.56 14.57
C LEU A 42 -5.84 7.75 15.26
N SER A 43 -6.53 7.53 16.38
CA SER A 43 -7.09 8.60 17.22
C SER A 43 -6.03 9.28 18.11
N ASP A 44 -4.87 8.65 18.30
CA ASP A 44 -3.78 9.23 19.07
C ASP A 44 -2.95 10.18 18.20
N SER A 45 -3.19 11.48 18.34
CA SER A 45 -2.51 12.52 17.58
C SER A 45 -1.00 12.62 17.84
N THR A 46 -0.49 11.97 18.90
CA THR A 46 0.94 11.91 19.20
C THR A 46 1.64 10.87 18.34
N VAL A 47 0.95 9.80 18.00
CA VAL A 47 1.43 8.71 17.14
C VAL A 47 1.13 9.01 15.66
N PHE A 48 -0.12 9.44 15.40
CA PHE A 48 -0.59 9.78 14.05
C PHE A 48 -1.18 11.18 14.00
N PRO A 49 -0.37 12.22 13.81
CA PRO A 49 -0.86 13.55 13.50
C PRO A 49 -1.75 13.54 12.25
N GLN A 50 -2.86 14.29 12.26
CA GLN A 50 -3.80 14.34 11.14
C GLN A 50 -3.13 14.61 9.78
N PRO A 51 -2.14 15.51 9.65
CA PRO A 51 -1.44 15.73 8.39
C PRO A 51 -0.71 14.48 7.85
N VAL A 52 -0.26 13.60 8.73
CA VAL A 52 0.41 12.34 8.34
C VAL A 52 -0.61 11.35 7.78
N ILE A 53 -1.78 11.26 8.40
CA ILE A 53 -2.89 10.43 7.92
C ILE A 53 -3.33 10.91 6.52
N ASP A 54 -3.56 12.21 6.36
CA ASP A 54 -3.98 12.83 5.11
C ASP A 54 -2.94 12.59 3.99
N MET A 55 -1.65 12.71 4.31
CA MET A 55 -0.56 12.42 3.38
C MET A 55 -0.59 10.96 2.91
N TYR A 56 -0.80 10.00 3.80
CA TYR A 56 -0.88 8.58 3.42
C TYR A 56 -2.13 8.29 2.59
N ILE A 57 -3.27 8.91 2.89
CA ILE A 57 -4.50 8.78 2.10
C ILE A 57 -4.26 9.33 0.69
N GLN A 58 -3.66 10.50 0.57
CA GLN A 58 -3.33 11.08 -0.73
C GLN A 58 -2.35 10.20 -1.50
N PHE A 59 -1.31 9.69 -0.84
CA PHE A 59 -0.35 8.78 -1.46
C PHE A 59 -1.02 7.49 -1.96
N ALA A 60 -1.96 6.93 -1.20
CA ALA A 60 -2.74 5.79 -1.64
C ALA A 60 -3.62 6.14 -2.87
N GLN A 61 -4.25 7.32 -2.88
CA GLN A 61 -5.03 7.82 -4.00
C GLN A 61 -4.21 7.92 -5.29
N ASP A 62 -2.96 8.35 -5.19
CA ASP A 62 -2.06 8.50 -6.34
C ASP A 62 -1.57 7.13 -6.87
N CYS A 63 -1.37 6.17 -5.97
CA CYS A 63 -0.82 4.85 -6.31
C CYS A 63 -1.87 3.82 -6.73
N VAL A 64 -3.09 3.90 -6.19
CA VAL A 64 -4.14 2.89 -6.36
C VAL A 64 -5.27 3.45 -7.21
N SER A 65 -5.22 3.21 -8.53
CA SER A 65 -6.22 3.71 -9.47
C SER A 65 -7.47 2.84 -9.48
N GLN A 66 -8.66 3.43 -9.27
CA GLN A 66 -9.95 2.74 -9.37
C GLN A 66 -10.15 2.10 -10.75
N ARG A 67 -9.74 2.77 -11.81
CA ARG A 67 -9.86 2.23 -13.18
C ARG A 67 -9.15 0.88 -13.33
N ARG A 68 -8.01 0.72 -12.65
CA ARG A 68 -7.22 -0.52 -12.70
C ARG A 68 -7.75 -1.59 -11.77
N TRP A 69 -8.18 -1.19 -10.57
CA TRP A 69 -8.63 -2.08 -9.52
C TRP A 69 -10.12 -2.43 -9.60
N GLY A 70 -10.92 -1.64 -10.35
CA GLY A 70 -12.35 -1.86 -10.50
C GLY A 70 -13.06 -1.94 -9.15
N ASN A 71 -13.87 -2.97 -8.96
CA ASN A 71 -14.61 -3.20 -7.71
C ASN A 71 -13.72 -3.50 -6.49
N GLN A 72 -12.45 -3.88 -6.71
CA GLN A 72 -11.51 -4.18 -5.63
C GLN A 72 -10.72 -2.93 -5.18
N TRP A 73 -11.02 -1.76 -5.74
CA TRP A 73 -10.29 -0.53 -5.45
C TRP A 73 -10.31 -0.16 -3.97
N LYS A 74 -11.47 -0.21 -3.31
CA LYS A 74 -11.61 0.09 -1.87
C LYS A 74 -10.74 -0.85 -1.03
N LEU A 75 -10.73 -2.15 -1.35
CA LEU A 75 -9.86 -3.13 -0.70
C LEU A 75 -8.38 -2.82 -0.94
N GLY A 76 -8.00 -2.47 -2.16
CA GLY A 76 -6.63 -2.07 -2.49
C GLY A 76 -6.16 -0.85 -1.69
N MET A 77 -6.99 0.19 -1.59
CA MET A 77 -6.75 1.37 -0.78
C MET A 77 -6.53 1.01 0.69
N CYS A 78 -7.41 0.19 1.24
CA CYS A 78 -7.33 -0.23 2.65
C CYS A 78 -6.07 -1.06 2.95
N LEU A 79 -5.71 -2.01 2.09
CA LEU A 79 -4.50 -2.82 2.26
C LEU A 79 -3.23 -1.96 2.16
N PHE A 80 -3.21 -1.02 1.21
CA PHE A 80 -2.11 -0.08 1.04
C PHE A 80 -1.93 0.78 2.30
N LEU A 81 -2.99 1.39 2.79
CA LEU A 81 -2.96 2.20 4.02
C LEU A 81 -2.57 1.38 5.25
N ALA A 82 -3.16 0.19 5.44
CA ALA A 82 -2.82 -0.69 6.56
C ALA A 82 -1.33 -1.07 6.57
N HIS A 83 -0.74 -1.29 5.38
CA HIS A 83 0.69 -1.55 5.24
C HIS A 83 1.53 -0.36 5.73
N PHE A 84 1.27 0.85 5.22
CA PHE A 84 2.04 2.03 5.57
C PHE A 84 1.82 2.48 7.01
N PHE A 85 0.61 2.38 7.53
CA PHE A 85 0.34 2.64 8.94
C PHE A 85 1.09 1.65 9.85
N THR A 86 1.17 0.37 9.46
CA THR A 86 1.93 -0.62 10.21
C THR A 86 3.43 -0.30 10.20
N ILE A 87 3.99 0.09 9.06
CA ILE A 87 5.40 0.50 8.96
C ILE A 87 5.66 1.74 9.80
N HIS A 88 4.76 2.73 9.74
CA HIS A 88 4.88 3.95 10.55
C HIS A 88 4.93 3.62 12.05
N LEU A 89 4.04 2.73 12.51
CA LEU A 89 4.06 2.26 13.91
C LEU A 89 5.35 1.53 14.28
N GLN A 90 5.89 0.72 13.37
CA GLN A 90 7.15 0.03 13.62
C GLN A 90 8.36 0.98 13.72
N ALA A 91 8.26 2.14 13.08
CA ALA A 91 9.28 3.19 13.11
C ALA A 91 9.14 4.16 14.29
N GLN A 92 8.09 4.04 15.11
CA GLN A 92 7.93 4.86 16.31
C GLN A 92 8.99 4.53 17.37
N PHE A 93 9.54 5.54 17.98
CA PHE A 93 10.55 5.43 19.04
C PHE A 93 10.20 6.34 20.23
N PRO A 94 10.67 6.03 21.44
CA PRO A 94 10.44 6.85 22.62
C PRO A 94 11.01 8.28 22.44
N GLU A 95 10.37 9.29 23.05
CA GLU A 95 10.81 10.70 22.99
C GLU A 95 12.29 10.91 23.37
N ASN A 96 12.82 10.05 24.27
CA ASN A 96 14.19 10.12 24.75
C ASN A 96 15.13 9.10 24.06
N ALA A 97 14.75 8.58 22.89
CA ALA A 97 15.57 7.59 22.19
C ALA A 97 16.91 8.19 21.75
N THR A 98 17.98 7.45 21.94
CA THR A 98 19.29 7.80 21.45
C THR A 98 19.37 7.68 19.92
N ALA A 99 20.34 8.36 19.28
CA ALA A 99 20.52 8.27 17.83
C ALA A 99 20.68 6.81 17.33
N GLN A 100 21.33 5.96 18.12
CA GLN A 100 21.49 4.54 17.80
C GLN A 100 20.17 3.77 17.88
N GLU A 101 19.33 4.07 18.88
CA GLU A 101 18.00 3.48 18.99
C GLU A 101 17.11 3.93 17.83
N VAL A 102 17.11 5.22 17.49
CA VAL A 102 16.38 5.73 16.33
C VAL A 102 16.77 4.99 15.04
N LEU A 103 18.07 4.79 14.80
CA LEU A 103 18.55 4.00 13.68
C LEU A 103 18.07 2.55 13.71
N SER A 104 18.04 1.93 14.90
CA SER A 104 17.57 0.54 15.05
C SER A 104 16.07 0.40 14.80
N TYR A 105 15.26 1.38 15.22
CA TYR A 105 13.82 1.41 14.96
C TYR A 105 13.50 1.65 13.47
N GLY A 106 14.31 2.45 12.78
CA GLY A 106 14.17 2.69 11.34
C GLY A 106 14.59 1.52 10.46
N GLN A 107 15.26 0.50 11.03
CA GLN A 107 15.60 -0.70 10.26
C GLN A 107 14.36 -1.54 9.97
N SER A 108 14.22 -2.00 8.74
CA SER A 108 13.14 -2.90 8.34
C SER A 108 13.22 -4.21 9.12
N LYS A 109 12.21 -4.50 9.95
CA LYS A 109 12.16 -5.73 10.76
C LYS A 109 11.68 -6.95 9.97
N GLY A 110 11.17 -6.75 8.75
CA GLY A 110 10.62 -7.82 7.94
C GLY A 110 9.43 -8.56 8.58
N LEU A 111 9.01 -9.65 7.97
CA LEU A 111 8.02 -10.56 8.56
C LEU A 111 8.65 -11.37 9.69
N ILE A 112 7.95 -11.48 10.80
CA ILE A 112 8.39 -12.33 11.91
C ILE A 112 8.26 -13.79 11.46
N THR A 113 9.38 -14.42 11.19
CA THR A 113 9.43 -15.82 10.76
C THR A 113 9.46 -16.80 11.94
N SER A 114 9.86 -16.33 13.12
CA SER A 114 9.87 -17.15 14.33
C SER A 114 9.62 -16.32 15.56
N LYS A 115 8.88 -16.85 16.50
CA LYS A 115 8.65 -16.26 17.82
C LYS A 115 8.87 -17.34 18.88
N SER A 116 9.74 -17.07 19.82
CA SER A 116 9.98 -17.93 20.99
C SER A 116 9.45 -17.26 22.25
N VAL A 117 8.65 -17.98 23.04
CA VAL A 117 8.16 -17.55 24.33
C VAL A 117 8.35 -18.72 25.31
N GLY A 118 9.34 -18.60 26.19
CA GLY A 118 9.74 -19.71 27.07
C GLY A 118 10.26 -20.89 26.26
N ASP A 119 9.75 -22.09 26.52
CA ASP A 119 10.13 -23.34 25.82
C ASP A 119 9.37 -23.58 24.53
N VAL A 120 8.45 -22.68 24.14
CA VAL A 120 7.69 -22.82 22.90
C VAL A 120 8.26 -21.92 21.82
N SER A 121 8.71 -22.53 20.72
CA SER A 121 9.14 -21.84 19.52
C SER A 121 8.13 -22.09 18.39
N VAL A 122 7.58 -21.02 17.82
CA VAL A 122 6.69 -21.07 16.66
C VAL A 122 7.40 -20.43 15.49
N SER A 123 7.60 -21.19 14.40
CA SER A 123 8.13 -20.66 13.15
C SER A 123 7.02 -20.59 12.09
N TYR A 124 7.01 -19.51 11.33
CA TYR A 124 6.08 -19.30 10.22
C TYR A 124 6.87 -19.31 8.91
N ASP A 125 6.43 -20.14 7.97
CA ASP A 125 7.00 -20.15 6.63
C ASP A 125 6.17 -19.24 5.71
N PHE A 126 6.74 -18.11 5.32
CA PHE A 126 6.15 -17.15 4.40
C PHE A 126 6.68 -17.31 2.96
N SER A 127 7.55 -18.27 2.70
CA SER A 127 8.21 -18.45 1.41
C SER A 127 7.22 -18.54 0.25
N ALA A 128 6.15 -19.30 0.43
CA ALA A 128 5.10 -19.45 -0.58
C ALA A 128 4.32 -18.13 -0.84
N ALA A 129 4.10 -17.31 0.21
CA ALA A 129 3.40 -16.03 0.09
C ALA A 129 4.25 -14.95 -0.59
N VAL A 130 5.57 -15.01 -0.41
CA VAL A 130 6.53 -14.07 -1.00
C VAL A 130 6.89 -14.47 -2.44
N GLN A 131 6.71 -15.74 -2.80
CA GLN A 131 7.07 -16.24 -4.11
C GLN A 131 6.41 -15.46 -5.25
N GLY A 132 7.23 -14.85 -6.08
CA GLY A 132 6.80 -14.05 -7.23
C GLY A 132 6.46 -12.60 -6.92
N VAL A 133 6.61 -12.13 -5.67
CA VAL A 133 6.50 -10.72 -5.27
C VAL A 133 7.78 -10.19 -4.64
N GLU A 134 8.89 -10.92 -4.77
CA GLU A 134 10.19 -10.56 -4.19
C GLU A 134 10.67 -9.18 -4.67
N SER A 135 10.33 -8.80 -5.89
CA SER A 135 10.67 -7.51 -6.49
C SER A 135 9.83 -6.33 -5.97
N TRP A 136 8.81 -6.58 -5.15
CA TRP A 136 7.92 -5.54 -4.62
C TRP A 136 8.50 -4.82 -3.37
N GLY A 137 9.76 -5.11 -3.02
CA GLY A 137 10.49 -4.39 -2.01
C GLY A 137 9.82 -4.40 -0.64
N GLN A 138 9.53 -3.20 -0.11
CA GLN A 138 9.00 -3.06 1.24
C GLN A 138 7.62 -3.68 1.46
N PHE A 139 6.82 -3.92 0.42
CA PHE A 139 5.52 -4.58 0.58
C PHE A 139 5.65 -6.00 1.14
N ASN A 140 6.82 -6.60 1.07
CA ASN A 140 7.08 -7.92 1.66
C ASN A 140 7.33 -7.86 3.17
N THR A 141 7.37 -6.68 3.79
CA THR A 141 7.67 -6.52 5.22
C THR A 141 6.46 -6.67 6.14
N THR A 142 5.25 -6.60 5.60
CA THR A 142 4.01 -6.78 6.36
C THR A 142 3.05 -7.73 5.66
N SER A 143 2.16 -8.37 6.43
CA SER A 143 1.10 -9.22 5.87
C SER A 143 0.12 -8.45 4.98
N TYR A 144 -0.19 -7.19 5.31
CA TYR A 144 -1.01 -6.31 4.48
C TYR A 144 -0.34 -5.98 3.16
N GLY A 145 0.96 -5.69 3.19
CA GLY A 145 1.75 -5.45 1.99
C GLY A 145 1.82 -6.65 1.06
N LEU A 146 2.03 -7.86 1.60
CA LEU A 146 1.99 -9.10 0.81
C LEU A 146 0.62 -9.33 0.15
N GLN A 147 -0.48 -9.12 0.89
CA GLN A 147 -1.82 -9.23 0.33
C GLN A 147 -2.03 -8.21 -0.80
N PHE A 148 -1.62 -6.94 -0.58
CA PHE A 148 -1.68 -5.90 -1.59
C PHE A 148 -0.90 -6.29 -2.86
N ALA A 149 0.36 -6.71 -2.71
CA ALA A 149 1.23 -7.09 -3.82
C ALA A 149 0.66 -8.27 -4.63
N ASN A 150 0.14 -9.29 -3.95
CA ASN A 150 -0.49 -10.43 -4.61
C ASN A 150 -1.77 -10.04 -5.38
N LEU A 151 -2.64 -9.22 -4.79
CA LEU A 151 -3.83 -8.70 -5.47
C LEU A 151 -3.47 -7.80 -6.65
N ALA A 152 -2.53 -6.88 -6.48
CA ALA A 152 -2.07 -6.00 -7.55
C ALA A 152 -1.48 -6.80 -8.74
N LYS A 153 -0.77 -7.89 -8.45
CA LYS A 153 -0.26 -8.82 -9.46
C LYS A 153 -1.37 -9.54 -10.22
N LEU A 154 -2.42 -9.97 -9.52
CA LEU A 154 -3.59 -10.61 -10.14
C LEU A 154 -4.33 -9.63 -11.05
N LEU A 155 -4.59 -8.43 -10.57
CA LEU A 155 -5.28 -7.38 -11.32
C LEU A 155 -4.44 -6.84 -12.49
N GLY A 156 -3.11 -6.78 -12.32
CA GLY A 156 -2.18 -6.35 -13.36
C GLY A 156 -2.07 -7.33 -14.53
N LYS A 157 -2.39 -8.61 -14.32
CA LYS A 157 -2.40 -9.65 -15.35
C LYS A 157 -3.69 -9.71 -16.17
N GLY A 158 -4.70 -8.93 -15.83
CA GLY A 158 -6.01 -8.93 -16.47
C GLY A 158 -6.05 -8.57 -17.96
N GLY A 159 -4.90 -8.28 -18.59
CA GLY A 159 -4.76 -8.12 -20.05
C GLY A 159 -4.35 -9.40 -20.80
N MET A 160 -4.14 -10.50 -20.09
CA MET A 160 -3.74 -11.79 -20.68
C MET A 160 -4.85 -12.83 -20.67
N TYR A 161 -6.09 -12.44 -20.89
CA TYR A 161 -7.09 -13.39 -21.34
C TYR A 161 -7.05 -13.48 -22.86
N VAL A 162 -6.17 -14.30 -23.29
CA VAL A 162 -6.36 -15.04 -24.53
C VAL A 162 -6.87 -16.41 -24.09
N TRP A 163 -8.14 -16.65 -24.29
CA TRP A 163 -8.88 -17.86 -24.44
C TRP A 163 -8.14 -19.04 -25.04
#